data_8d9eafe79aaa7d57ed44abe5f22d2e14
#
_entry.id   8d9eafe79aaa7d57ed44abe5f22d2e14
#
_cell.length_a   1.000
_cell.length_b   1.000
_cell.length_c   1.000
_cell.angle_alpha   90.00
_cell.angle_beta   90.00
_cell.angle_gamma   90.00
#
_symmetry.space_group_name_H-M   'P 1'
#
loop_
_entity.id
_entity.type
_entity.pdbx_description
1 polymer ?
#
loop_
_entity_poly.entity_id
_entity_poly.type
_entity_poly.pdbx_seq_one_letter_code
_entity_poly.pdbx_strand_id
1 'polypeptide(L)'
;MTVVVLGCKIHGDRPSRMLHARLEAAAEFLLEHPQSHCIVTGGQGADEDYPEAYVMKNYLVDKGISPMRIVTESRSTSTLENITFSAEMAEIYNCHERFLIVTDRFHQYRAMRTANDLGIVSYALNVETAWYLAMPYWFREMAAITRDWITS
;
A
#
# COMPACT_ATOMS: atom_id res chain seq x y z
N MET A 1 11.71 6.54 8.61
CA MET A 1 10.72 6.55 7.50
C MET A 1 9.93 5.25 7.56
N THR A 2 8.62 5.30 7.37
CA THR A 2 7.75 4.13 7.38
C THR A 2 7.28 3.83 5.95
N VAL A 3 7.59 2.63 5.48
CA VAL A 3 7.13 2.15 4.18
C VAL A 3 5.66 1.71 4.32
N VAL A 4 4.77 2.24 3.50
CA VAL A 4 3.34 1.87 3.48
C VAL A 4 3.02 1.22 2.15
N VAL A 5 2.82 -0.09 2.14
CA VAL A 5 2.52 -0.85 0.93
C VAL A 5 1.00 -1.05 0.83
N LEU A 6 0.39 -0.49 -0.21
CA LEU A 6 -1.03 -0.62 -0.46
C LEU A 6 -1.33 -1.94 -1.18
N GLY A 7 -2.26 -2.71 -0.62
CA GLY A 7 -2.79 -3.90 -1.27
C GLY A 7 -3.59 -3.61 -2.53
N CYS A 8 -3.83 -4.61 -3.34
CA CYS A 8 -4.73 -4.51 -4.49
C CYS A 8 -5.50 -5.81 -4.77
N LYS A 9 -4.84 -6.92 -4.94
CA LYS A 9 -5.46 -8.21 -5.23
C LYS A 9 -4.53 -9.36 -4.91
N ILE A 10 -5.11 -10.43 -4.38
CA ILE A 10 -4.44 -11.72 -4.19
C ILE A 10 -5.18 -12.83 -4.94
N HIS A 11 -4.48 -13.94 -5.18
CA HIS A 11 -5.01 -15.17 -5.76
C HIS A 11 -4.65 -16.34 -4.82
N GLY A 12 -5.60 -16.76 -3.99
CA GLY A 12 -5.34 -17.68 -2.90
C GLY A 12 -4.37 -17.08 -1.89
N ASP A 13 -3.23 -17.71 -1.70
CA ASP A 13 -2.15 -17.30 -0.80
C ASP A 13 -1.02 -16.50 -1.49
N ARG A 14 -1.23 -16.08 -2.74
CA ARG A 14 -0.21 -15.41 -3.56
C ARG A 14 -0.64 -14.02 -4.00
N PRO A 15 0.31 -13.07 -4.06
CA PRO A 15 0.02 -11.75 -4.61
C PRO A 15 -0.26 -11.83 -6.12
N SER A 16 -1.17 -10.97 -6.60
CA SER A 16 -1.31 -10.70 -8.03
C SER A 16 -0.01 -10.13 -8.62
N ARG A 17 0.12 -10.09 -9.95
CA ARG A 17 1.30 -9.49 -10.61
C ARG A 17 1.55 -8.05 -10.17
N MET A 18 0.49 -7.26 -10.02
CA MET A 18 0.59 -5.87 -9.58
C MET A 18 1.05 -5.79 -8.13
N LEU A 19 0.47 -6.58 -7.25
CA LEU A 19 0.86 -6.61 -5.84
C LEU A 19 2.29 -7.13 -5.67
N HIS A 20 2.69 -8.13 -6.46
CA HIS A 20 4.06 -8.64 -6.49
C HIS A 20 5.08 -7.53 -6.81
N ALA A 21 4.81 -6.71 -7.83
CA ALA A 21 5.71 -5.60 -8.19
C ALA A 21 5.86 -4.58 -7.04
N ARG A 22 4.76 -4.26 -6.33
CA ARG A 22 4.81 -3.40 -5.14
C ARG A 22 5.66 -4.01 -4.02
N LEU A 23 5.47 -5.30 -3.77
CA LEU A 23 6.20 -6.02 -2.71
C LEU A 23 7.70 -6.16 -3.02
N GLU A 24 8.07 -6.39 -4.29
CA GLU A 24 9.47 -6.40 -4.70
C GLU A 24 10.14 -5.04 -4.45
N ALA A 25 9.51 -3.94 -4.90
CA ALA A 25 10.04 -2.60 -4.67
C ALA A 25 10.16 -2.26 -3.17
N ALA A 26 9.16 -2.66 -2.37
CA ALA A 26 9.20 -2.46 -0.93
C ALA A 26 10.29 -3.31 -0.26
N ALA A 27 10.46 -4.58 -0.67
CA ALA A 27 11.49 -5.46 -0.12
C ALA A 27 12.89 -4.93 -0.39
N GLU A 28 13.18 -4.50 -1.63
CA GLU A 28 14.44 -3.90 -2.01
C GLU A 28 14.77 -2.69 -1.12
N PHE A 29 13.84 -1.76 -1.00
CA PHE A 29 14.01 -0.59 -0.12
C PHE A 29 14.24 -0.98 1.35
N LEU A 30 13.46 -1.93 1.89
CA LEU A 30 13.56 -2.34 3.29
C LEU A 30 14.85 -3.11 3.61
N LEU A 31 15.42 -3.82 2.66
CA LEU A 31 16.73 -4.48 2.80
C LEU A 31 17.87 -3.46 2.83
N GLU A 32 17.79 -2.42 2.02
CA GLU A 32 18.77 -1.32 2.01
C GLU A 32 18.64 -0.40 3.24
N HIS A 33 17.45 -0.33 3.85
CA HIS A 33 17.14 0.55 4.98
C HIS A 33 16.68 -0.24 6.21
N PRO A 34 17.58 -0.92 6.93
CA PRO A 34 17.24 -1.83 8.03
C PRO A 34 16.54 -1.18 9.21
N GLN A 35 16.62 0.15 9.35
CA GLN A 35 15.94 0.92 10.42
C GLN A 35 14.50 1.33 10.06
N SER A 36 14.07 1.11 8.80
CA SER A 36 12.72 1.45 8.37
C SER A 36 11.71 0.38 8.79
N HIS A 37 10.53 0.83 9.22
CA HIS A 37 9.38 -0.04 9.47
C HIS A 37 8.52 -0.14 8.20
N CYS A 38 7.66 -1.15 8.16
CA CYS A 38 6.73 -1.37 7.07
C CYS A 38 5.31 -1.56 7.61
N ILE A 39 4.35 -0.90 7.02
CA ILE A 39 2.93 -1.18 7.20
C ILE A 39 2.43 -1.76 5.89
N VAL A 40 1.90 -2.97 5.93
CA VAL A 40 1.18 -3.58 4.81
C VAL A 40 -0.31 -3.43 5.07
N THR A 41 -1.03 -2.78 4.16
CA THR A 41 -2.43 -2.42 4.34
C THR A 41 -3.30 -2.95 3.22
N GLY A 42 -4.35 -3.66 3.58
CA GLY A 42 -5.32 -4.25 2.67
C GLY A 42 -6.19 -5.28 3.35
N GLY A 43 -7.50 -5.10 3.24
CA GLY A 43 -8.50 -6.02 3.78
C GLY A 43 -8.68 -7.27 2.94
N GLN A 44 -9.74 -8.00 3.23
CA GLN A 44 -10.13 -9.22 2.49
C GLN A 44 -11.24 -8.87 1.50
N GLY A 45 -10.95 -9.07 0.20
CA GLY A 45 -11.97 -8.95 -0.84
C GLY A 45 -13.02 -10.07 -0.75
N ALA A 46 -14.19 -9.87 -1.34
CA ALA A 46 -15.30 -10.82 -1.29
C ALA A 46 -14.96 -12.19 -1.92
N ASP A 47 -14.02 -12.21 -2.85
CA ASP A 47 -13.53 -13.38 -3.58
C ASP A 47 -12.12 -13.82 -3.14
N GLU A 48 -11.67 -13.37 -1.97
CA GLU A 48 -10.34 -13.68 -1.43
C GLU A 48 -10.46 -14.55 -0.17
N ASP A 49 -9.54 -15.51 -0.03
CA ASP A 49 -9.51 -16.44 1.10
C ASP A 49 -8.87 -15.84 2.36
N TYR A 50 -8.03 -14.80 2.16
CA TYR A 50 -7.27 -14.13 3.22
C TYR A 50 -7.31 -12.61 3.04
N PRO A 51 -7.09 -11.82 4.12
CA PRO A 51 -6.77 -10.41 3.98
C PRO A 51 -5.48 -10.21 3.17
N GLU A 52 -5.47 -9.26 2.25
CA GLU A 52 -4.30 -8.94 1.43
C GLU A 52 -3.05 -8.68 2.30
N ALA A 53 -3.22 -7.96 3.41
CA ALA A 53 -2.13 -7.63 4.32
C ALA A 53 -1.40 -8.87 4.88
N TYR A 54 -2.08 -9.99 5.07
CA TYR A 54 -1.43 -11.22 5.55
C TYR A 54 -0.54 -11.86 4.50
N VAL A 55 -1.02 -11.91 3.27
CA VAL A 55 -0.23 -12.42 2.13
C VAL A 55 0.98 -11.52 1.89
N MET A 56 0.80 -10.20 1.99
CA MET A 56 1.87 -9.22 1.84
C MET A 56 2.95 -9.38 2.92
N LYS A 57 2.56 -9.56 4.18
CA LYS A 57 3.51 -9.79 5.28
C LYS A 57 4.31 -11.06 5.06
N ASN A 58 3.65 -12.17 4.74
CA ASN A 58 4.33 -13.44 4.49
C ASN A 58 5.35 -13.31 3.37
N TYR A 59 4.97 -12.64 2.29
CA TYR A 59 5.87 -12.39 1.17
C TYR A 59 7.14 -11.62 1.59
N LEU A 60 7.00 -10.54 2.34
CA LEU A 60 8.14 -9.73 2.80
C LEU A 60 9.02 -10.52 3.80
N VAL A 61 8.43 -11.34 4.66
CA VAL A 61 9.18 -12.22 5.57
C VAL A 61 9.99 -13.25 4.77
N ASP A 62 9.41 -13.85 3.74
CA ASP A 62 10.12 -14.79 2.85
C ASP A 62 11.27 -14.13 2.08
N LYS A 63 11.19 -12.81 1.85
CA LYS A 63 12.28 -11.99 1.30
C LYS A 63 13.36 -11.60 2.31
N GLY A 64 13.23 -12.00 3.57
CA GLY A 64 14.23 -11.75 4.62
C GLY A 64 13.96 -10.51 5.47
N ILE A 65 12.80 -9.86 5.34
CA ILE A 65 12.43 -8.75 6.21
C ILE A 65 11.94 -9.31 7.55
N SER A 66 12.52 -8.81 8.65
CA SER A 66 12.11 -9.24 9.99
C SER A 66 10.61 -8.98 10.23
N PRO A 67 9.84 -9.97 10.71
CA PRO A 67 8.42 -9.79 11.02
C PRO A 67 8.16 -8.72 12.08
N MET A 68 9.14 -8.41 12.93
CA MET A 68 9.07 -7.34 13.94
C MET A 68 9.04 -5.94 13.32
N ARG A 69 9.47 -5.80 12.08
CA ARG A 69 9.45 -4.54 11.32
C ARG A 69 8.16 -4.36 10.52
N ILE A 70 7.28 -5.37 10.46
CA ILE A 70 6.11 -5.38 9.59
C ILE A 70 4.83 -5.37 10.42
N VAL A 71 4.11 -4.27 10.33
CA VAL A 71 2.76 -4.09 10.90
C VAL A 71 1.72 -4.43 9.83
N THR A 72 0.70 -5.19 10.19
CA THR A 72 -0.42 -5.53 9.29
C THR A 72 -1.65 -4.71 9.62
N GLU A 73 -2.25 -4.10 8.60
CA GLU A 73 -3.57 -3.49 8.66
C GLU A 73 -4.48 -4.24 7.69
N SER A 74 -5.52 -4.91 8.19
CA SER A 74 -6.35 -5.85 7.42
C SER A 74 -7.83 -5.49 7.35
N ARG A 75 -8.22 -4.27 7.76
CA ARG A 75 -9.63 -3.82 7.79
C ARG A 75 -10.02 -2.97 6.59
N SER A 76 -9.03 -2.33 5.96
CA SER A 76 -9.27 -1.35 4.90
C SER A 76 -9.88 -1.96 3.64
N THR A 77 -10.82 -1.23 3.04
CA THR A 77 -11.53 -1.60 1.81
C THR A 77 -11.42 -0.55 0.70
N SER A 78 -10.72 0.55 0.97
CA SER A 78 -10.52 1.66 0.03
C SER A 78 -9.16 2.31 0.21
N THR A 79 -8.71 3.10 -0.78
CA THR A 79 -7.45 3.86 -0.68
C THR A 79 -7.46 4.84 0.49
N LEU A 80 -8.61 5.49 0.76
CA LEU A 80 -8.76 6.38 1.91
C LEU A 80 -8.53 5.61 3.21
N GLU A 81 -9.18 4.46 3.37
CA GLU A 81 -9.03 3.62 4.55
C GLU A 81 -7.60 3.06 4.67
N ASN A 82 -6.98 2.63 3.57
CA ASN A 82 -5.59 2.19 3.58
C ASN A 82 -4.67 3.24 4.24
N ILE A 83 -4.78 4.49 3.83
CA ILE A 83 -3.92 5.55 4.36
C ILE A 83 -4.34 5.94 5.79
N THR A 84 -5.65 6.08 6.05
CA THR A 84 -6.16 6.47 7.38
C THR A 84 -5.79 5.42 8.44
N PHE A 85 -6.05 4.14 8.18
CA PHE A 85 -5.73 3.07 9.13
C PHE A 85 -4.22 2.83 9.25
N SER A 86 -3.45 3.07 8.17
CA SER A 86 -1.98 3.07 8.29
C SER A 86 -1.47 4.19 9.19
N ALA A 87 -2.10 5.37 9.17
CA ALA A 87 -1.77 6.45 10.07
C ALA A 87 -2.08 6.07 11.53
N GLU A 88 -3.24 5.48 11.80
CA GLU A 88 -3.58 4.97 13.14
C GLU A 88 -2.56 3.93 13.63
N MET A 89 -2.17 2.99 12.75
CA MET A 89 -1.17 1.98 13.10
C MET A 89 0.20 2.60 13.35
N ALA A 90 0.60 3.59 12.54
CA ALA A 90 1.85 4.30 12.73
C ALA A 90 1.93 5.01 14.08
N GLU A 91 0.83 5.58 14.56
CA GLU A 91 0.72 6.17 15.90
C GLU A 91 0.88 5.10 16.98
N ILE A 92 0.13 3.98 16.89
CA ILE A 92 0.18 2.89 17.86
C ILE A 92 1.59 2.29 17.99
N TYR A 93 2.30 2.13 16.88
CA TYR A 93 3.62 1.53 16.83
C TYR A 93 4.77 2.55 16.86
N ASN A 94 4.45 3.83 17.06
CA ASN A 94 5.41 4.94 17.16
C ASN A 94 6.37 5.01 15.95
N CYS A 95 5.82 4.87 14.74
CA CYS A 95 6.55 4.91 13.48
C CYS A 95 5.97 5.93 12.48
N HIS A 96 5.52 7.10 12.95
CA HIS A 96 4.67 8.06 12.23
C HIS A 96 5.41 9.22 11.54
N GLU A 97 6.73 9.26 11.50
CA GLU A 97 7.45 10.46 11.04
C GLU A 97 7.18 10.85 9.57
N ARG A 98 7.28 9.90 8.65
CA ARG A 98 7.13 10.12 7.20
C ARG A 98 6.75 8.83 6.52
N PHE A 99 5.84 8.89 5.57
CA PHE A 99 5.43 7.74 4.78
C PHE A 99 6.16 7.67 3.44
N LEU A 100 6.65 6.49 3.09
CA LEU A 100 7.03 6.11 1.74
C LEU A 100 5.93 5.20 1.20
N ILE A 101 5.04 5.76 0.38
CA ILE A 101 3.88 5.05 -0.14
C ILE A 101 4.28 4.24 -1.37
N VAL A 102 4.03 2.92 -1.30
CA VAL A 102 4.32 1.96 -2.36
C VAL A 102 3.01 1.51 -3.00
N THR A 103 2.75 2.03 -4.18
CA THR A 103 1.58 1.70 -4.99
C THR A 103 1.84 2.01 -6.46
N ASP A 104 0.97 1.56 -7.37
CA ASP A 104 1.10 1.87 -8.80
C ASP A 104 0.92 3.36 -9.09
N ARG A 105 1.57 3.85 -10.15
CA ARG A 105 1.57 5.27 -10.53
C ARG A 105 0.18 5.89 -10.60
N PHE A 106 -0.79 5.15 -11.10
CA PHE A 106 -2.16 5.65 -11.22
C PHE A 106 -2.88 5.80 -9.87
N HIS A 107 -2.46 5.09 -8.82
CA HIS A 107 -2.98 5.24 -7.46
C HIS A 107 -2.21 6.26 -6.62
N GLN A 108 -0.96 6.58 -6.99
CA GLN A 108 -0.06 7.42 -6.18
C GLN A 108 -0.67 8.78 -5.87
N TYR A 109 -1.24 9.45 -6.88
CA TYR A 109 -1.82 10.77 -6.69
C TYR A 109 -2.88 10.79 -5.59
N ARG A 110 -3.82 9.84 -5.63
CA ARG A 110 -4.91 9.75 -4.65
C ARG A 110 -4.39 9.39 -3.25
N ALA A 111 -3.48 8.45 -3.16
CA ALA A 111 -2.88 8.04 -1.89
C ALA A 111 -2.08 9.17 -1.23
N MET A 112 -1.27 9.89 -2.01
CA MET A 112 -0.49 11.03 -1.51
C MET A 112 -1.39 12.22 -1.13
N ARG A 113 -2.45 12.50 -1.91
CA ARG A 113 -3.43 13.52 -1.55
C ARG A 113 -4.08 13.19 -0.21
N THR A 114 -4.55 11.95 -0.02
CA THR A 114 -5.13 11.51 1.25
C THR A 114 -4.15 11.67 2.42
N ALA A 115 -2.89 11.27 2.24
CA ALA A 115 -1.87 11.45 3.27
C ALA A 115 -1.65 12.94 3.62
N ASN A 116 -1.59 13.80 2.60
CA ASN A 116 -1.46 15.23 2.79
C ASN A 116 -2.66 15.85 3.52
N ASP A 117 -3.89 15.43 3.19
CA ASP A 117 -5.11 15.89 3.85
C ASP A 117 -5.14 15.50 5.34
N LEU A 118 -4.46 14.41 5.71
CA LEU A 118 -4.22 13.99 7.09
C LEU A 118 -3.00 14.64 7.76
N GLY A 119 -2.33 15.57 7.07
CA GLY A 119 -1.11 16.24 7.57
C GLY A 119 0.14 15.37 7.57
N ILE A 120 0.16 14.24 6.86
CA ILE A 120 1.28 13.30 6.82
C ILE A 120 2.21 13.67 5.66
N VAL A 121 3.49 13.89 5.97
CA VAL A 121 4.53 14.05 4.96
C VAL A 121 4.75 12.71 4.26
N SER A 122 4.48 12.65 2.97
CA SER A 122 4.58 11.42 2.20
C SER A 122 5.40 11.56 0.92
N TYR A 123 6.05 10.47 0.55
CA TYR A 123 6.80 10.30 -0.68
C TYR A 123 6.26 9.07 -1.41
N ALA A 124 6.42 9.01 -2.72
CA ALA A 124 6.04 7.86 -3.52
C ALA A 124 7.27 7.05 -3.91
N LEU A 125 7.23 5.73 -3.71
CA LEU A 125 8.16 4.81 -4.35
C LEU A 125 7.58 4.40 -5.70
N ASN A 126 8.32 4.64 -6.78
CA ASN A 126 7.88 4.27 -8.11
C ASN A 126 7.84 2.75 -8.27
N VAL A 127 6.69 2.24 -8.68
CA VAL A 127 6.49 0.85 -9.05
C VAL A 127 6.15 0.81 -10.54
N GLU A 128 6.98 0.11 -11.31
CA GLU A 128 6.73 -0.09 -12.72
C GLU A 128 5.66 -1.17 -12.91
N THR A 129 4.49 -0.76 -13.36
CA THR A 129 3.39 -1.67 -13.71
C THR A 129 3.29 -1.76 -15.22
N ALA A 130 3.22 -2.97 -15.75
CA ALA A 130 3.03 -3.18 -17.18
C ALA A 130 1.76 -2.46 -17.66
N TRP A 131 1.88 -1.66 -18.71
CA TRP A 131 0.82 -0.76 -19.19
C TRP A 131 -0.53 -1.46 -19.45
N TYR A 132 -0.52 -2.71 -19.95
CA TYR A 132 -1.74 -3.48 -20.21
C TYR A 132 -2.46 -3.91 -18.92
N LEU A 133 -1.77 -3.99 -17.79
CA LEU A 133 -2.37 -4.23 -16.48
C LEU A 133 -2.95 -2.93 -15.88
N ALA A 134 -2.36 -1.79 -16.24
CA ALA A 134 -2.75 -0.49 -15.72
C ALA A 134 -3.99 0.10 -16.41
N MET A 135 -4.23 -0.21 -17.69
CA MET A 135 -5.29 0.40 -18.51
C MET A 135 -6.69 0.41 -17.85
N PRO A 136 -7.22 -0.73 -17.34
CA PRO A 136 -8.56 -0.73 -16.72
C PRO A 136 -8.63 0.16 -15.47
N TYR A 137 -7.51 0.28 -14.74
CA TYR A 137 -7.43 1.05 -13.51
C TYR A 137 -7.33 2.56 -13.78
N TRP A 138 -6.68 2.99 -14.87
CA TRP A 138 -6.62 4.38 -15.27
C TRP A 138 -8.01 4.99 -15.44
N PHE A 139 -8.91 4.29 -16.14
CA PHE A 139 -10.29 4.75 -16.32
C PHE A 139 -11.03 4.87 -14.99
N ARG A 140 -10.86 3.92 -14.09
CA ARG A 140 -11.49 3.93 -12.76
C ARG A 140 -10.95 5.09 -11.90
N GLU A 141 -9.65 5.34 -11.93
CA GLU A 141 -9.03 6.43 -11.19
C GLU A 141 -9.46 7.81 -11.73
N MET A 142 -9.54 7.97 -13.03
CA MET A 142 -10.06 9.20 -13.65
C MET A 142 -11.50 9.47 -13.19
N ALA A 143 -12.35 8.46 -13.16
CA ALA A 143 -13.72 8.59 -12.67
C ALA A 143 -13.78 8.94 -11.16
N ALA A 144 -12.92 8.34 -10.35
CA ALA A 144 -12.84 8.61 -8.91
C ALA A 144 -12.37 10.05 -8.64
N ILE A 145 -11.33 10.51 -9.31
CA ILE A 145 -10.82 11.89 -9.19
C ILE A 145 -11.89 12.89 -9.62
N THR A 146 -12.59 12.64 -10.73
CA THR A 146 -13.67 13.52 -11.22
C THR A 146 -14.80 13.61 -10.20
N ARG A 147 -15.19 12.48 -9.61
CA ARG A 147 -16.21 12.47 -8.57
C ARG A 147 -15.80 13.29 -7.34
N ASP A 148 -14.57 13.09 -6.87
CA ASP A 148 -14.03 13.80 -5.70
C ASP A 148 -13.97 15.34 -5.93
N TRP A 149 -13.75 15.77 -7.19
CA TRP A 149 -13.78 17.17 -7.58
C TRP A 149 -15.20 17.77 -7.60
N ILE A 150 -16.20 16.96 -7.94
CA ILE A 150 -17.61 17.41 -8.01
C ILE A 150 -18.24 17.48 -6.60
N THR A 151 -17.76 16.66 -5.67
CA THR A 151 -18.31 16.55 -4.30
C THR A 151 -17.57 17.38 -3.25
N SER A 152 -16.47 18.03 -3.63
CA SER A 152 -15.72 18.97 -2.78
C SER A 152 -16.09 20.42 -3.09
#